data_352ccf23add8c400cb8bdc367740b9af
#
_entry.id   352ccf23add8c400cb8bdc367740b9af
#
_cell.length_a   1.000
_cell.length_b   1.000
_cell.length_c   1.000
_cell.angle_alpha   90.00
_cell.angle_beta   90.00
_cell.angle_gamma   90.00
#
_symmetry.space_group_name_H-M   'P 1'
#
loop_
_entity.id
_entity.type
_entity.pdbx_description
1 polymer ?
#
loop_
_entity_poly.entity_id
_entity_poly.type
_entity_poly.pdbx_seq_one_letter_code
_entity_poly.pdbx_strand_id
1 'polypeptide(L)'
;MKTGGQGLFETLYSDPARLKQFLAAMTGISHGANMTIARSFPWNNYRTFVDVGTAQGDLAAQVALANPHLSGIGFDLPQVAPIFNEYASALGVNNRVTFVAGDFFKQDLPKSDVIMMGHIIHDWDLPTKKMLVKKAFDALPSGGAFIVYDAIIDDDRSTNAFGLMASLNMLIETPGGFDYTGADCRGWMAEAGFGSARVEPLVGPDSMVIGIK
;
A
#
# COMPACT_ATOMS: atom_id res chain seq x y z
N MET A 1 18.74 2.64 -13.00
CA MET A 1 18.81 2.20 -14.41
C MET A 1 18.11 3.23 -15.28
N LYS A 2 18.74 3.73 -16.34
CA LYS A 2 18.05 4.59 -17.30
C LYS A 2 17.20 3.68 -18.19
N THR A 3 15.89 3.77 -18.09
CA THR A 3 14.91 2.94 -18.83
C THR A 3 14.69 3.38 -20.28
N GLY A 4 15.59 4.16 -20.86
CA GLY A 4 15.46 4.58 -22.27
C GLY A 4 14.20 5.39 -22.62
N GLY A 5 13.57 6.04 -21.63
CA GLY A 5 12.36 6.84 -21.82
C GLY A 5 11.03 6.08 -21.58
N GLN A 6 11.07 4.78 -21.33
CA GLN A 6 9.90 4.03 -20.83
C GLN A 6 9.79 4.15 -19.31
N GLY A 7 8.58 4.20 -18.77
CA GLY A 7 8.34 4.23 -17.33
C GLY A 7 8.91 2.99 -16.64
N LEU A 8 9.42 3.15 -15.41
CA LEU A 8 9.98 2.05 -14.61
C LEU A 8 9.02 0.85 -14.56
N PHE A 9 7.77 1.11 -14.22
CA PHE A 9 6.74 0.08 -14.10
C PHE A 9 6.42 -0.61 -15.44
N GLU A 10 6.33 0.10 -16.55
CA GLU A 10 6.11 -0.52 -17.88
C GLU A 10 7.20 -1.54 -18.22
N THR A 11 8.45 -1.19 -17.93
CA THR A 11 9.60 -2.06 -18.19
C THR A 11 9.60 -3.28 -17.27
N LEU A 12 9.28 -3.11 -15.98
CA LEU A 12 9.24 -4.21 -15.00
C LEU A 12 8.09 -5.18 -15.29
N TYR A 13 6.91 -4.65 -15.57
CA TYR A 13 5.70 -5.48 -15.79
C TYR A 13 5.68 -6.17 -17.16
N SER A 14 6.56 -5.81 -18.09
CA SER A 14 6.70 -6.50 -19.38
C SER A 14 7.56 -7.77 -19.32
N ASP A 15 8.36 -7.96 -18.26
CA ASP A 15 9.26 -9.13 -18.08
C ASP A 15 8.86 -9.89 -16.81
N PRO A 16 8.23 -11.09 -16.92
CA PRO A 16 7.77 -11.85 -15.76
C PRO A 16 8.86 -12.22 -14.74
N ALA A 17 10.10 -12.48 -15.22
CA ALA A 17 11.19 -12.84 -14.33
C ALA A 17 11.67 -11.64 -13.50
N ARG A 18 11.80 -10.49 -14.15
CA ARG A 18 12.13 -9.22 -13.48
C ARG A 18 11.02 -8.78 -12.53
N LEU A 19 9.76 -8.91 -12.96
CA LEU A 19 8.62 -8.63 -12.10
C LEU A 19 8.68 -9.46 -10.82
N LYS A 20 8.85 -10.79 -10.93
CA LYS A 20 8.96 -11.67 -9.75
C LYS A 20 10.09 -11.26 -8.82
N GLN A 21 11.26 -10.91 -9.34
CA GLN A 21 12.40 -10.43 -8.54
C GLN A 21 12.10 -9.10 -7.85
N PHE A 22 11.49 -8.17 -8.56
CA PHE A 22 11.11 -6.86 -8.01
C PHE A 22 10.10 -7.01 -6.88
N LEU A 23 9.03 -7.77 -7.09
CA LEU A 23 8.00 -7.99 -6.07
C LEU A 23 8.55 -8.72 -4.83
N ALA A 24 9.47 -9.66 -5.02
CA ALA A 24 10.16 -10.32 -3.90
C ALA A 24 11.07 -9.35 -3.12
N ALA A 25 11.75 -8.43 -3.81
CA ALA A 25 12.55 -7.40 -3.16
C ALA A 25 11.65 -6.43 -2.35
N MET A 26 10.49 -6.03 -2.90
CA MET A 26 9.51 -5.20 -2.18
C MET A 26 9.01 -5.90 -0.91
N THR A 27 8.71 -7.20 -0.99
CA THR A 27 8.39 -7.97 0.22
C THR A 27 9.52 -7.93 1.25
N GLY A 28 10.77 -8.09 0.83
CA GLY A 28 11.93 -8.04 1.73
C GLY A 28 12.04 -6.72 2.48
N ILE A 29 11.73 -5.61 1.82
CA ILE A 29 11.74 -4.26 2.42
C ILE A 29 10.56 -4.09 3.39
N SER A 30 9.36 -4.52 2.99
CA SER A 30 8.10 -4.21 3.67
C SER A 30 7.72 -5.21 4.77
N HIS A 31 8.31 -6.40 4.81
CA HIS A 31 7.85 -7.53 5.66
C HIS A 31 7.74 -7.18 7.15
N GLY A 32 8.71 -6.44 7.69
CA GLY A 32 8.68 -5.99 9.08
C GLY A 32 7.49 -5.06 9.39
N ALA A 33 7.24 -4.10 8.51
CA ALA A 33 6.09 -3.20 8.59
C ALA A 33 4.78 -3.97 8.45
N ASN A 34 4.69 -4.90 7.48
CA ASN A 34 3.52 -5.75 7.25
C ASN A 34 3.14 -6.58 8.48
N MET A 35 4.12 -7.21 9.12
CA MET A 35 3.90 -7.95 10.37
C MET A 35 3.45 -7.04 11.52
N THR A 36 3.97 -5.82 11.59
CA THR A 36 3.59 -4.86 12.62
C THR A 36 2.15 -4.40 12.41
N ILE A 37 1.76 -4.02 11.20
CA ILE A 37 0.38 -3.65 10.85
C ILE A 37 -0.58 -4.79 11.18
N ALA A 38 -0.24 -6.03 10.80
CA ALA A 38 -1.07 -7.20 11.04
C ALA A 38 -1.36 -7.46 12.53
N ARG A 39 -0.52 -6.98 13.44
CA ARG A 39 -0.62 -7.22 14.90
C ARG A 39 -1.09 -6.01 15.69
N SER A 40 -0.76 -4.78 15.25
CA SER A 40 -1.02 -3.56 16.02
C SER A 40 -2.35 -2.88 15.70
N PHE A 41 -2.85 -3.01 14.46
CA PHE A 41 -4.13 -2.41 14.09
C PHE A 41 -5.30 -3.20 14.73
N PRO A 42 -6.41 -2.55 15.15
CA PRO A 42 -7.51 -3.19 15.86
C PRO A 42 -8.44 -4.00 14.91
N TRP A 43 -7.90 -5.04 14.30
CA TRP A 43 -8.57 -5.88 13.30
C TRP A 43 -9.87 -6.54 13.76
N ASN A 44 -10.06 -6.72 15.06
CA ASN A 44 -11.27 -7.33 15.64
C ASN A 44 -12.57 -6.57 15.30
N ASN A 45 -12.45 -5.30 14.92
CA ASN A 45 -13.58 -4.46 14.54
C ASN A 45 -14.02 -4.63 13.07
N TYR A 46 -13.28 -5.39 12.27
CA TYR A 46 -13.44 -5.51 10.83
C TYR A 46 -13.61 -6.96 10.39
N ARG A 47 -14.08 -7.17 9.17
CA ARG A 47 -14.28 -8.51 8.57
C ARG A 47 -13.55 -8.69 7.26
N THR A 48 -13.41 -7.61 6.49
CA THR A 48 -12.82 -7.65 5.16
C THR A 48 -11.75 -6.58 5.00
N PHE A 49 -10.78 -6.88 4.14
CA PHE A 49 -9.76 -5.90 3.74
C PHE A 49 -9.39 -6.01 2.25
N VAL A 50 -8.86 -4.91 1.71
CA VAL A 50 -8.22 -4.85 0.39
C VAL A 50 -6.82 -4.29 0.55
N ASP A 51 -5.85 -4.98 -0.02
CA ASP A 51 -4.47 -4.53 -0.18
C ASP A 51 -4.27 -4.08 -1.63
N VAL A 52 -4.14 -2.78 -1.84
CA VAL A 52 -4.07 -2.13 -3.17
C VAL A 52 -2.61 -1.95 -3.57
N GLY A 53 -2.24 -2.42 -4.76
CA GLY A 53 -0.85 -2.58 -5.16
C GLY A 53 -0.18 -3.69 -4.38
N THR A 54 -0.89 -4.81 -4.25
CA THR A 54 -0.57 -5.90 -3.31
C THR A 54 0.77 -6.60 -3.58
N ALA A 55 1.36 -6.40 -4.74
CA ALA A 55 2.59 -7.06 -5.17
C ALA A 55 2.47 -8.59 -5.03
N GLN A 56 3.40 -9.28 -4.36
CA GLN A 56 3.24 -10.72 -4.16
C GLN A 56 2.28 -11.08 -3.01
N GLY A 57 1.68 -10.09 -2.32
CA GLY A 57 0.62 -10.31 -1.33
C GLY A 57 1.09 -10.50 0.10
N ASP A 58 2.30 -10.04 0.46
CA ASP A 58 2.82 -10.28 1.82
C ASP A 58 1.99 -9.55 2.89
N LEU A 59 1.61 -8.27 2.69
CA LEU A 59 0.76 -7.56 3.65
C LEU A 59 -0.57 -8.29 3.84
N ALA A 60 -1.25 -8.63 2.74
CA ALA A 60 -2.51 -9.36 2.78
C ALA A 60 -2.37 -10.71 3.50
N ALA A 61 -1.28 -11.44 3.25
CA ALA A 61 -1.01 -12.73 3.89
C ALA A 61 -0.74 -12.59 5.39
N GLN A 62 0.11 -11.62 5.82
CA GLN A 62 0.42 -11.40 7.23
C GLN A 62 -0.83 -11.00 8.03
N VAL A 63 -1.67 -10.11 7.46
CA VAL A 63 -2.96 -9.73 8.08
C VAL A 63 -3.87 -10.95 8.25
N ALA A 64 -4.01 -11.79 7.23
CA ALA A 64 -4.84 -12.99 7.30
C ALA A 64 -4.29 -14.06 8.27
N LEU A 65 -2.97 -14.22 8.35
CA LEU A 65 -2.33 -15.15 9.29
C LEU A 65 -2.53 -14.72 10.74
N ALA A 66 -2.33 -13.44 11.03
CA ALA A 66 -2.48 -12.90 12.38
C ALA A 66 -3.95 -12.81 12.82
N ASN A 67 -4.90 -12.71 11.87
CA ASN A 67 -6.33 -12.48 12.13
C ASN A 67 -7.20 -13.49 11.39
N PRO A 68 -7.40 -14.72 11.93
CA PRO A 68 -8.08 -15.80 11.23
C PRO A 68 -9.54 -15.55 10.85
N HIS A 69 -10.19 -14.55 11.44
CA HIS A 69 -11.57 -14.17 11.18
C HIS A 69 -11.72 -13.27 9.94
N LEU A 70 -10.62 -12.75 9.39
CA LEU A 70 -10.64 -11.87 8.23
C LEU A 70 -10.59 -12.64 6.91
N SER A 71 -11.22 -12.06 5.91
CA SER A 71 -11.00 -12.36 4.49
C SER A 71 -10.53 -11.12 3.75
N GLY A 72 -9.72 -11.31 2.72
CA GLY A 72 -9.08 -10.20 2.02
C GLY A 72 -8.97 -10.36 0.52
N ILE A 73 -8.67 -9.24 -0.11
CA ILE A 73 -8.38 -9.14 -1.54
C ILE A 73 -7.01 -8.49 -1.70
N GLY A 74 -6.14 -9.12 -2.51
CA GLY A 74 -5.01 -8.44 -3.13
C GLY A 74 -5.45 -7.86 -4.47
N PHE A 75 -5.33 -6.55 -4.64
CA PHE A 75 -5.73 -5.84 -5.86
C PHE A 75 -4.49 -5.28 -6.56
N ASP A 76 -4.25 -5.72 -7.79
CA ASP A 76 -3.09 -5.30 -8.59
C ASP A 76 -3.32 -5.58 -10.08
N LEU A 77 -2.36 -5.19 -10.93
CA LEU A 77 -2.39 -5.45 -12.36
C LEU A 77 -2.39 -6.97 -12.67
N PRO A 78 -3.04 -7.41 -13.76
CA PRO A 78 -3.22 -8.84 -14.06
C PRO A 78 -1.93 -9.67 -14.06
N GLN A 79 -0.80 -9.06 -14.42
CA GLN A 79 0.50 -9.73 -14.49
C GLN A 79 1.01 -10.23 -13.13
N VAL A 80 0.51 -9.64 -12.05
CA VAL A 80 0.88 -9.98 -10.66
C VAL A 80 0.18 -11.27 -10.18
N ALA A 81 -0.97 -11.61 -10.75
CA ALA A 81 -1.81 -12.73 -10.30
C ALA A 81 -1.07 -14.07 -10.09
N PRO A 82 -0.21 -14.55 -11.01
CA PRO A 82 0.49 -15.82 -10.79
C PRO A 82 1.43 -15.79 -9.57
N ILE A 83 2.12 -14.66 -9.37
CA ILE A 83 3.09 -14.48 -8.28
C ILE A 83 2.36 -14.40 -6.93
N PHE A 84 1.28 -13.62 -6.87
CA PHE A 84 0.42 -13.53 -5.70
C PHE A 84 -0.17 -14.89 -5.30
N ASN A 85 -0.73 -15.63 -6.27
CA ASN A 85 -1.34 -16.92 -6.01
C ASN A 85 -0.32 -17.97 -5.52
N GLU A 86 0.89 -17.97 -6.09
CA GLU A 86 2.00 -18.82 -5.62
C GLU A 86 2.33 -18.49 -4.15
N TYR A 87 2.48 -17.22 -3.81
CA TYR A 87 2.84 -16.77 -2.46
C TYR A 87 1.73 -17.05 -1.43
N ALA A 88 0.49 -16.71 -1.74
CA ALA A 88 -0.66 -16.97 -0.88
C ALA A 88 -0.87 -18.47 -0.61
N SER A 89 -0.64 -19.30 -1.63
CA SER A 89 -0.71 -20.77 -1.50
C SER A 89 0.42 -21.33 -0.64
N ALA A 90 1.64 -20.83 -0.80
CA ALA A 90 2.80 -21.24 0.01
C ALA A 90 2.60 -20.94 1.50
N LEU A 91 1.89 -19.85 1.82
CA LEU A 91 1.55 -19.46 3.20
C LEU A 91 0.22 -20.06 3.70
N GLY A 92 -0.51 -20.81 2.87
CA GLY A 92 -1.76 -21.45 3.25
C GLY A 92 -2.93 -20.49 3.50
N VAL A 93 -2.90 -19.28 2.92
CA VAL A 93 -3.95 -18.26 3.10
C VAL A 93 -4.87 -18.10 1.89
N ASN A 94 -4.64 -18.84 0.81
CA ASN A 94 -5.37 -18.74 -0.45
C ASN A 94 -6.86 -19.09 -0.38
N ASN A 95 -7.32 -19.66 0.73
CA ASN A 95 -8.75 -19.89 1.03
C ASN A 95 -9.45 -18.67 1.63
N ARG A 96 -8.71 -17.65 2.07
CA ARG A 96 -9.23 -16.43 2.70
C ARG A 96 -8.77 -15.14 2.03
N VAL A 97 -7.68 -15.20 1.25
CA VAL A 97 -7.13 -14.06 0.52
C VAL A 97 -7.13 -14.39 -0.95
N THR A 98 -7.84 -13.58 -1.75
CA THR A 98 -8.02 -13.80 -3.19
C THR A 98 -7.43 -12.64 -3.98
N PHE A 99 -7.01 -12.91 -5.22
CA PHE A 99 -6.51 -11.88 -6.11
C PHE A 99 -7.64 -11.33 -6.99
N VAL A 100 -7.70 -10.01 -7.10
CA VAL A 100 -8.56 -9.30 -8.05
C VAL A 100 -7.69 -8.44 -8.96
N ALA A 101 -7.70 -8.76 -10.25
CA ALA A 101 -6.98 -7.98 -11.25
C ALA A 101 -7.67 -6.64 -11.50
N GLY A 102 -6.88 -5.56 -11.49
CA GLY A 102 -7.40 -4.23 -11.79
C GLY A 102 -6.33 -3.16 -11.86
N ASP A 103 -6.73 -2.03 -12.42
CA ASP A 103 -5.91 -0.83 -12.52
C ASP A 103 -6.61 0.31 -11.79
N PHE A 104 -6.05 0.77 -10.68
CA PHE A 104 -6.65 1.81 -9.84
C PHE A 104 -6.77 3.16 -10.56
N PHE A 105 -6.13 3.35 -11.71
CA PHE A 105 -6.38 4.53 -12.55
C PHE A 105 -7.66 4.43 -13.36
N LYS A 106 -8.08 3.21 -13.73
CA LYS A 106 -9.17 2.97 -14.69
C LYS A 106 -10.48 2.56 -14.05
N GLN A 107 -10.42 2.03 -12.82
CA GLN A 107 -11.61 1.48 -12.16
C GLN A 107 -11.64 1.84 -10.68
N ASP A 108 -12.81 1.69 -10.06
CA ASP A 108 -12.96 1.86 -8.62
C ASP A 108 -12.27 0.74 -7.86
N LEU A 109 -11.89 1.02 -6.61
CA LEU A 109 -11.32 0.01 -5.72
C LEU A 109 -12.41 -0.96 -5.24
N PRO A 110 -12.07 -2.24 -5.00
CA PRO A 110 -13.00 -3.18 -4.36
C PRO A 110 -13.46 -2.65 -3.00
N LYS A 111 -14.74 -2.82 -2.70
CA LYS A 111 -15.32 -2.41 -1.41
C LYS A 111 -14.88 -3.35 -0.29
N SER A 112 -14.52 -2.79 0.87
CA SER A 112 -14.15 -3.55 2.07
C SER A 112 -14.21 -2.68 3.32
N ASP A 113 -14.08 -3.29 4.50
CA ASP A 113 -14.05 -2.56 5.77
C ASP A 113 -12.73 -1.81 5.97
N VAL A 114 -11.62 -2.39 5.47
CA VAL A 114 -10.28 -1.78 5.53
C VAL A 114 -9.65 -1.78 4.14
N ILE A 115 -9.08 -0.65 3.74
CA ILE A 115 -8.25 -0.53 2.54
C ILE A 115 -6.84 -0.18 2.96
N MET A 116 -5.85 -0.84 2.35
CA MET A 116 -4.43 -0.63 2.63
C MET A 116 -3.70 -0.25 1.36
N MET A 117 -2.74 0.67 1.48
CA MET A 117 -1.77 1.03 0.45
C MET A 117 -0.39 1.17 1.09
N GLY A 118 0.52 0.26 0.79
CA GLY A 118 1.89 0.29 1.28
C GLY A 118 2.88 0.53 0.15
N HIS A 119 3.73 1.53 0.29
CA HIS A 119 4.72 1.94 -0.73
C HIS A 119 4.07 2.18 -2.11
N ILE A 120 2.89 2.78 -2.13
CA ILE A 120 2.12 3.09 -3.34
C ILE A 120 1.96 4.58 -3.54
N ILE A 121 1.55 5.30 -2.49
CA ILE A 121 1.19 6.71 -2.64
C ILE A 121 2.42 7.54 -2.99
N HIS A 122 3.59 7.22 -2.47
CA HIS A 122 4.82 7.95 -2.73
C HIS A 122 5.26 7.95 -4.21
N ASP A 123 4.87 6.96 -5.00
CA ASP A 123 5.23 6.85 -6.42
C ASP A 123 4.63 7.95 -7.31
N TRP A 124 3.65 8.69 -6.82
CA TRP A 124 2.79 9.55 -7.64
C TRP A 124 2.91 11.02 -7.29
N ASP A 125 2.46 11.87 -8.21
CA ASP A 125 2.31 13.30 -7.99
C ASP A 125 1.14 13.63 -7.03
N LEU A 126 1.07 14.85 -6.54
CA LEU A 126 0.07 15.25 -5.55
C LEU A 126 -1.38 15.09 -6.03
N PRO A 127 -1.76 15.44 -7.27
CA PRO A 127 -3.11 15.16 -7.77
C PRO A 127 -3.47 13.68 -7.72
N THR A 128 -2.55 12.81 -8.11
CA THR A 128 -2.75 11.35 -8.09
C THR A 128 -2.84 10.80 -6.66
N LYS A 129 -1.99 11.27 -5.73
CA LYS A 129 -2.08 10.93 -4.31
C LYS A 129 -3.48 11.23 -3.77
N LYS A 130 -3.99 12.44 -3.99
CA LYS A 130 -5.34 12.86 -3.56
C LYS A 130 -6.45 12.04 -4.22
N MET A 131 -6.30 11.71 -5.49
CA MET A 131 -7.24 10.84 -6.21
C MET A 131 -7.29 9.44 -5.59
N LEU A 132 -6.14 8.83 -5.25
CA LEU A 132 -6.08 7.52 -4.61
C LEU A 132 -6.70 7.52 -3.21
N VAL A 133 -6.42 8.54 -2.40
CA VAL A 133 -7.05 8.74 -1.08
C VAL A 133 -8.57 8.86 -1.21
N LYS A 134 -9.05 9.62 -2.21
CA LYS A 134 -10.49 9.76 -2.46
C LYS A 134 -11.13 8.44 -2.90
N LYS A 135 -10.48 7.68 -3.77
CA LYS A 135 -10.97 6.34 -4.17
C LYS A 135 -11.07 5.38 -2.98
N ALA A 136 -10.09 5.39 -2.09
CA ALA A 136 -10.14 4.61 -0.86
C ALA A 136 -11.33 5.04 0.02
N PHE A 137 -11.52 6.35 0.20
CA PHE A 137 -12.68 6.87 0.92
C PHE A 137 -14.01 6.40 0.32
N ASP A 138 -14.16 6.46 -1.01
CA ASP A 138 -15.41 6.09 -1.68
C ASP A 138 -15.73 4.60 -1.58
N ALA A 139 -14.71 3.75 -1.57
CA ALA A 139 -14.86 2.30 -1.47
C ALA A 139 -15.14 1.79 -0.04
N LEU A 140 -14.84 2.60 0.99
CA LEU A 140 -15.04 2.23 2.40
C LEU A 140 -16.50 2.46 2.85
N PRO A 141 -17.05 1.62 3.74
CA PRO A 141 -18.28 1.91 4.47
C PRO A 141 -18.04 2.96 5.56
N SER A 142 -19.12 3.49 6.14
CA SER A 142 -19.02 4.32 7.36
C SER A 142 -18.37 3.53 8.49
N GLY A 143 -17.39 4.11 9.18
CA GLY A 143 -16.56 3.44 10.18
C GLY A 143 -15.43 2.57 9.61
N GLY A 144 -15.33 2.48 8.29
CA GLY A 144 -14.22 1.79 7.61
C GLY A 144 -12.89 2.53 7.77
N ALA A 145 -11.78 1.81 7.64
CA ALA A 145 -10.44 2.35 7.83
C ALA A 145 -9.62 2.35 6.53
N PHE A 146 -8.85 3.41 6.31
CA PHE A 146 -7.82 3.48 5.29
C PHE A 146 -6.44 3.54 5.95
N ILE A 147 -5.56 2.62 5.60
CA ILE A 147 -4.18 2.54 6.09
C ILE A 147 -3.24 2.82 4.93
N VAL A 148 -2.44 3.86 5.08
CA VAL A 148 -1.31 4.13 4.18
C VAL A 148 -0.04 3.97 4.98
N TYR A 149 0.96 3.27 4.46
CA TYR A 149 2.28 3.24 5.07
C TYR A 149 3.40 3.41 4.06
N ASP A 150 4.37 4.20 4.43
CA ASP A 150 5.57 4.57 3.68
C ASP A 150 6.68 4.96 4.67
N ALA A 151 7.88 5.25 4.17
CA ALA A 151 8.92 5.91 4.97
C ALA A 151 8.55 7.38 5.23
N ILE A 152 7.44 7.58 5.97
CA ILE A 152 6.81 8.88 6.18
C ILE A 152 7.79 9.85 6.84
N ILE A 153 7.95 11.01 6.23
CA ILE A 153 8.84 12.07 6.72
C ILE A 153 8.20 12.72 7.96
N ASP A 154 9.00 12.99 8.99
CA ASP A 154 8.54 13.76 10.14
C ASP A 154 8.09 15.17 9.74
N ASP A 155 7.10 15.74 10.45
CA ASP A 155 6.41 16.97 10.02
C ASP A 155 7.35 18.19 9.91
N ASP A 156 8.44 18.25 10.68
CA ASP A 156 9.47 19.29 10.62
C ASP A 156 10.65 18.95 9.67
N ARG A 157 10.61 17.77 9.01
CA ARG A 157 11.59 17.29 8.01
C ARG A 157 13.02 17.28 8.54
N SER A 158 13.24 16.90 9.78
CA SER A 158 14.53 17.02 10.47
C SER A 158 15.16 15.71 10.92
N THR A 159 14.38 14.64 11.11
CA THR A 159 14.85 13.41 11.77
C THR A 159 14.82 12.17 10.90
N ASN A 160 13.79 11.94 10.08
CA ASN A 160 13.73 10.77 9.21
C ASN A 160 14.58 10.97 7.93
N ALA A 161 15.90 10.85 8.09
CA ALA A 161 16.84 10.98 6.96
C ALA A 161 16.57 9.94 5.86
N PHE A 162 16.12 8.74 6.21
CA PHE A 162 15.78 7.71 5.22
C PHE A 162 14.60 8.13 4.37
N GLY A 163 13.51 8.63 4.96
CA GLY A 163 12.35 9.14 4.21
C GLY A 163 12.71 10.31 3.29
N LEU A 164 13.59 11.22 3.74
CA LEU A 164 14.09 12.31 2.89
C LEU A 164 14.89 11.79 1.69
N MET A 165 15.73 10.76 1.89
CA MET A 165 16.50 10.12 0.81
C MET A 165 15.58 9.32 -0.13
N ALA A 166 14.60 8.60 0.41
CA ALA A 166 13.61 7.87 -0.37
C ALA A 166 12.82 8.83 -1.29
N SER A 167 12.45 10.00 -0.77
CA SER A 167 11.79 11.04 -1.56
C SER A 167 12.62 11.51 -2.76
N LEU A 168 13.94 11.68 -2.59
CA LEU A 168 14.83 11.98 -3.71
C LEU A 168 14.91 10.82 -4.72
N ASN A 169 14.87 9.58 -4.24
CA ASN A 169 14.84 8.41 -5.10
C ASN A 169 13.56 8.38 -5.96
N MET A 170 12.40 8.68 -5.35
CA MET A 170 11.13 8.76 -6.07
C MET A 170 11.15 9.80 -7.20
N LEU A 171 11.77 10.95 -6.99
CA LEU A 171 11.96 11.98 -8.04
C LEU A 171 12.80 11.48 -9.24
N ILE A 172 13.69 10.50 -9.01
CA ILE A 172 14.56 9.94 -10.05
C ILE A 172 13.86 8.79 -10.79
N GLU A 173 13.12 7.97 -10.06
CA GLU A 173 12.55 6.71 -10.55
C GLU A 173 11.14 6.87 -11.12
N THR A 174 10.37 7.86 -10.65
CA THR A 174 8.97 8.06 -11.03
C THR A 174 8.71 9.44 -11.63
N PRO A 175 7.71 9.59 -12.49
CA PRO A 175 7.33 10.91 -13.02
C PRO A 175 6.51 11.69 -11.98
N GLY A 176 7.17 12.33 -11.01
CA GLY A 176 6.55 13.22 -10.04
C GLY A 176 6.23 12.62 -8.67
N GLY A 177 6.73 11.40 -8.37
CA GLY A 177 6.62 10.81 -7.03
C GLY A 177 7.49 11.53 -6.01
N PHE A 178 7.06 11.49 -4.77
CA PHE A 178 7.78 12.02 -3.61
C PHE A 178 7.20 11.46 -2.30
N ASP A 179 8.03 11.30 -1.29
CA ASP A 179 7.56 11.00 0.06
C ASP A 179 7.04 12.27 0.75
N TYR A 180 6.22 12.09 1.76
CA TYR A 180 5.40 13.12 2.38
C TYR A 180 5.41 13.01 3.90
N THR A 181 4.93 14.03 4.58
CA THR A 181 4.80 14.03 6.03
C THR A 181 3.50 13.41 6.50
N GLY A 182 3.45 13.01 7.77
CA GLY A 182 2.21 12.58 8.39
C GLY A 182 1.12 13.65 8.37
N ALA A 183 1.50 14.93 8.52
CA ALA A 183 0.59 16.06 8.39
C ALA A 183 0.01 16.19 6.98
N ASP A 184 0.84 16.05 5.94
CA ASP A 184 0.39 16.07 4.54
C ASP A 184 -0.68 15.00 4.29
N CYS A 185 -0.41 13.74 4.66
CA CYS A 185 -1.33 12.64 4.44
C CYS A 185 -2.64 12.79 5.21
N ARG A 186 -2.58 13.21 6.48
CA ARG A 186 -3.79 13.54 7.26
C ARG A 186 -4.60 14.66 6.62
N GLY A 187 -3.94 15.66 6.06
CA GLY A 187 -4.58 16.74 5.31
C GLY A 187 -5.36 16.22 4.10
N TRP A 188 -4.76 15.34 3.29
CA TRP A 188 -5.43 14.73 2.12
C TRP A 188 -6.60 13.84 2.54
N MET A 189 -6.46 13.10 3.65
CA MET A 189 -7.56 12.31 4.20
C MET A 189 -8.72 13.21 4.65
N ALA A 190 -8.44 14.31 5.35
CA ALA A 190 -9.47 15.28 5.75
C ALA A 190 -10.18 15.91 4.53
N GLU A 191 -9.43 16.30 3.49
CA GLU A 191 -9.99 16.80 2.23
C GLU A 191 -10.91 15.76 1.55
N ALA A 192 -10.56 14.46 1.61
CA ALA A 192 -11.37 13.39 1.05
C ALA A 192 -12.66 13.10 1.84
N GLY A 193 -12.73 13.52 3.12
CA GLY A 193 -13.90 13.39 3.99
C GLY A 193 -13.74 12.43 5.17
N PHE A 194 -12.53 11.91 5.45
CA PHE A 194 -12.29 11.09 6.65
C PHE A 194 -12.55 11.91 7.93
N GLY A 195 -13.29 11.32 8.86
CA GLY A 195 -13.68 11.98 10.11
C GLY A 195 -12.52 12.14 11.11
N SER A 196 -11.52 11.26 11.03
CA SER A 196 -10.29 11.35 11.83
C SER A 196 -9.13 10.70 11.11
N ALA A 197 -7.91 11.17 11.40
CA ALA A 197 -6.69 10.53 10.93
C ALA A 197 -5.56 10.67 11.96
N ARG A 198 -4.73 9.61 12.11
CA ARG A 198 -3.60 9.57 13.02
C ARG A 198 -2.40 8.89 12.40
N VAL A 199 -1.22 9.19 12.91
CA VAL A 199 0.05 8.56 12.51
C VAL A 199 0.48 7.60 13.62
N GLU A 200 0.92 6.40 13.24
CA GLU A 200 1.50 5.42 14.15
C GLU A 200 2.84 4.92 13.58
N PRO A 201 3.91 4.88 14.38
CA PRO A 201 5.19 4.34 13.92
C PRO A 201 5.08 2.81 13.72
N LEU A 202 5.83 2.31 12.73
CA LEU A 202 5.98 0.88 12.47
C LEU A 202 7.42 0.43 12.82
N VAL A 203 8.12 -0.15 11.87
CA VAL A 203 9.50 -0.65 12.05
C VAL A 203 10.45 0.19 11.20
N GLY A 204 11.60 0.54 11.79
CA GLY A 204 12.63 1.32 11.09
C GLY A 204 12.12 2.71 10.70
N PRO A 205 12.24 3.10 9.42
CA PRO A 205 11.80 4.42 8.97
C PRO A 205 10.30 4.50 8.69
N ASP A 206 9.60 3.37 8.68
CA ASP A 206 8.21 3.30 8.23
C ASP A 206 7.24 3.74 9.33
N SER A 207 6.19 4.41 8.90
CA SER A 207 5.02 4.75 9.71
C SER A 207 3.75 4.53 8.91
N MET A 208 2.63 4.28 9.60
CA MET A 208 1.32 4.23 8.96
C MET A 208 0.48 5.45 9.34
N VAL A 209 -0.31 5.92 8.38
CA VAL A 209 -1.39 6.89 8.61
C VAL A 209 -2.71 6.16 8.48
N ILE A 210 -3.55 6.25 9.50
CA ILE A 210 -4.84 5.58 9.57
C ILE A 210 -5.93 6.63 9.54
N GLY A 211 -6.77 6.61 8.50
CA GLY A 211 -7.98 7.42 8.39
C GLY A 211 -9.23 6.60 8.68
N ILE A 212 -10.20 7.13 9.42
CA ILE A 212 -11.51 6.52 9.68
C ILE A 212 -12.60 7.33 8.99
N LYS A 213 -13.43 6.65 8.19
CA LYS A 213 -14.55 7.25 7.44
C LYS A 213 -15.78 7.49 8.31
#